data_e075079afac7e6066e0b230bd9d0c1c4
#
_entry.id   e075079afac7e6066e0b230bd9d0c1c4
#
_cell.length_a   1.000
_cell.length_b   1.000
_cell.length_c   1.000
_cell.angle_alpha   90.00
_cell.angle_beta   90.00
_cell.angle_gamma   90.00
#
_symmetry.space_group_name_H-M   'P 1'
#
loop_
_entity.id
_entity.type
_entity.pdbx_description
1 polymer ?
#
loop_
_entity_poly.entity_id
_entity_poly.type
_entity_poly.pdbx_seq_one_letter_code
_entity_poly.pdbx_strand_id
1 'polypeptide(L)'
;MKTILVIEDEETVRENILELLDAEGFEAIAAENGRIGLDLAQKHLPDLILCDVRMPEMDGYGVLTGLRSQPATASIPFLFLTAKAAKTDLSYGLELGADAYITKPFTLAELLDAIAKALP
;
A
#
# COMPACT_ATOMS: atom_id res chain seq x y z
N MET A 1 -9.72 14.72 6.34
CA MET A 1 -9.22 14.07 5.13
C MET A 1 -8.62 12.70 5.47
N LYS A 2 -8.70 11.78 4.54
CA LYS A 2 -8.13 10.45 4.75
C LYS A 2 -6.64 10.46 4.49
N THR A 3 -5.89 9.70 5.29
CA THR A 3 -4.44 9.58 5.18
C THR A 3 -4.07 8.26 4.53
N ILE A 4 -3.25 8.31 3.49
CA ILE A 4 -2.79 7.13 2.77
C ILE A 4 -1.27 7.04 2.85
N LEU A 5 -0.76 5.90 3.30
CA LEU A 5 0.67 5.63 3.33
C LEU A 5 1.06 4.89 2.06
N VAL A 6 2.03 5.43 1.34
CA VAL A 6 2.56 4.84 0.10
C VAL A 6 3.95 4.28 0.37
N ILE A 7 4.10 2.96 0.23
CA ILE A 7 5.40 2.29 0.42
C ILE A 7 5.87 1.80 -0.94
N GLU A 8 6.86 2.48 -1.50
CA GLU A 8 7.36 2.25 -2.84
C GLU A 8 8.84 2.62 -2.90
N ASP A 9 9.68 1.70 -3.36
CA ASP A 9 11.12 1.93 -3.41
C ASP A 9 11.59 2.75 -4.62
N GLU A 10 10.82 2.76 -5.71
CA GLU A 10 11.13 3.58 -6.88
C GLU A 10 10.67 5.01 -6.66
N GLU A 11 11.62 5.94 -6.64
CA GLU A 11 11.33 7.35 -6.36
C GLU A 11 10.33 7.96 -7.33
N THR A 12 10.49 7.72 -8.63
CA THR A 12 9.60 8.28 -9.65
C THR A 12 8.16 7.79 -9.48
N VAL A 13 7.99 6.50 -9.25
CA VAL A 13 6.67 5.90 -9.04
C VAL A 13 6.06 6.44 -7.76
N ARG A 14 6.84 6.49 -6.69
CA ARG A 14 6.39 6.99 -5.39
C ARG A 14 5.90 8.43 -5.48
N GLU A 15 6.70 9.32 -6.08
CA GLU A 15 6.33 10.72 -6.24
C GLU A 15 5.08 10.91 -7.09
N ASN A 16 4.95 10.12 -8.15
CA ASN A 16 3.81 10.16 -9.03
C ASN A 16 2.51 9.82 -8.28
N ILE A 17 2.56 8.76 -7.47
CA ILE A 17 1.41 8.36 -6.66
C ILE A 17 1.05 9.44 -5.65
N LEU A 18 2.06 10.03 -4.99
CA LEU A 18 1.84 11.09 -4.02
C LEU A 18 1.15 12.29 -4.65
N GLU A 19 1.57 12.70 -5.84
CA GLU A 19 0.95 13.81 -6.55
C GLU A 19 -0.51 13.51 -6.90
N LEU A 20 -0.78 12.31 -7.37
CA LEU A 20 -2.14 11.90 -7.72
C LEU A 20 -3.06 11.91 -6.50
N LEU A 21 -2.58 11.39 -5.38
CA LEU A 21 -3.36 11.34 -4.14
C LEU A 21 -3.61 12.75 -3.58
N ASP A 22 -2.59 13.59 -3.61
CA ASP A 22 -2.70 14.97 -3.14
C ASP A 22 -3.74 15.73 -3.96
N ALA A 23 -3.71 15.58 -5.28
CA ALA A 23 -4.67 16.22 -6.17
C ALA A 23 -6.11 15.78 -5.90
N GLU A 24 -6.32 14.59 -5.36
CA GLU A 24 -7.64 14.05 -5.04
C GLU A 24 -8.07 14.32 -3.59
N GLY A 25 -7.31 15.12 -2.87
CA GLY A 25 -7.67 15.54 -1.52
C GLY A 25 -7.28 14.58 -0.40
N PHE A 26 -6.41 13.61 -0.67
CA PHE A 26 -5.87 12.74 0.36
C PHE A 26 -4.63 13.35 0.98
N GLU A 27 -4.39 13.06 2.25
CA GLU A 27 -3.11 13.33 2.86
C GLU A 27 -2.22 12.10 2.59
N ALA A 28 -1.12 12.30 1.88
CA ALA A 28 -0.25 11.19 1.50
C ALA A 28 1.06 11.23 2.29
N ILE A 29 1.44 10.08 2.84
CA ILE A 29 2.71 9.87 3.53
C ILE A 29 3.49 8.85 2.72
N ALA A 30 4.80 9.05 2.56
CA ALA A 30 5.63 8.18 1.75
C ALA A 30 6.70 7.47 2.55
N ALA A 31 6.96 6.21 2.16
CA ALA A 31 8.07 5.44 2.67
C ALA A 31 8.83 4.82 1.49
N GLU A 32 10.15 4.86 1.55
CA GLU A 32 11.00 4.35 0.47
C GLU A 32 11.35 2.87 0.58
N ASN A 33 11.00 2.24 1.68
CA ASN A 33 11.20 0.80 1.88
C ASN A 33 10.21 0.25 2.90
N GLY A 34 10.17 -1.08 3.00
CA GLY A 34 9.21 -1.74 3.87
C GLY A 34 9.38 -1.47 5.35
N ARG A 35 10.62 -1.36 5.81
CA ARG A 35 10.89 -1.10 7.22
C ARG A 35 10.41 0.28 7.64
N ILE A 36 10.74 1.30 6.85
CA ILE A 36 10.26 2.65 7.09
C ILE A 36 8.74 2.69 7.02
N GLY A 37 8.16 1.99 6.04
CA GLY A 37 6.71 1.90 5.90
C GLY A 37 6.03 1.31 7.12
N LEU A 38 6.57 0.22 7.65
CA LEU A 38 6.03 -0.42 8.84
C LEU A 38 6.09 0.52 10.05
N ASP A 39 7.23 1.21 10.23
CA ASP A 39 7.39 2.17 11.32
C ASP A 39 6.40 3.33 11.20
N LEU A 40 6.24 3.89 10.00
CA LEU A 40 5.31 4.99 9.76
C LEU A 40 3.86 4.56 9.97
N ALA A 41 3.51 3.34 9.56
CA ALA A 41 2.17 2.82 9.77
C ALA A 41 1.83 2.71 11.25
N GLN A 42 2.78 2.24 12.06
CA GLN A 42 2.60 2.12 13.51
C GLN A 42 2.50 3.48 14.18
N LYS A 43 3.26 4.46 13.69
CA LYS A 43 3.28 5.80 14.25
C LYS A 43 2.06 6.64 13.86
N HIS A 44 1.67 6.60 12.59
CA HIS A 44 0.63 7.49 12.06
C HIS A 44 -0.75 6.86 11.94
N LEU A 45 -0.84 5.53 11.96
CA LEU A 45 -2.10 4.79 11.82
C LEU A 45 -2.93 5.29 10.62
N PRO A 46 -2.40 5.19 9.40
CA PRO A 46 -3.09 5.70 8.21
C PRO A 46 -4.42 4.98 7.98
N ASP A 47 -5.27 5.60 7.18
CA ASP A 47 -6.57 5.03 6.83
C ASP A 47 -6.45 3.91 5.81
N LEU A 48 -5.38 3.92 5.01
CA LEU A 48 -5.13 2.92 3.98
C LEU A 48 -3.65 2.89 3.64
N ILE A 49 -3.14 1.73 3.25
CA ILE A 49 -1.75 1.54 2.84
C ILE A 49 -1.69 1.00 1.42
N LEU A 50 -0.89 1.66 0.57
CA LEU A 50 -0.51 1.18 -0.75
C LEU A 50 0.94 0.72 -0.65
N CYS A 51 1.23 -0.52 -1.01
CA CYS A 51 2.57 -1.06 -0.83
C CYS A 51 2.98 -1.92 -2.02
N ASP A 52 4.17 -1.65 -2.55
CA ASP A 52 4.75 -2.50 -3.59
C ASP A 52 5.05 -3.89 -3.02
N VAL A 53 4.96 -4.90 -3.86
CA VAL A 53 5.29 -6.27 -3.47
C VAL A 53 6.81 -6.45 -3.38
N ARG A 54 7.52 -6.05 -4.42
CA ARG A 54 8.96 -6.29 -4.52
C ARG A 54 9.78 -5.08 -4.09
N MET A 55 10.45 -5.22 -2.96
CA MET A 55 11.34 -4.19 -2.42
C MET A 55 12.54 -4.88 -1.77
N PRO A 56 13.72 -4.22 -1.75
CA PRO A 56 14.89 -4.76 -1.06
C PRO A 56 14.63 -4.94 0.43
N GLU A 57 15.29 -5.88 1.04
CA GLU A 57 15.30 -6.18 2.49
C GLU A 57 13.97 -6.70 3.01
N MET A 58 12.91 -5.91 2.98
CA MET A 58 11.59 -6.33 3.43
C MET A 58 10.59 -6.07 2.31
N ASP A 59 10.03 -7.13 1.73
CA ASP A 59 9.03 -7.00 0.67
C ASP A 59 7.64 -6.66 1.22
N GLY A 60 6.68 -6.45 0.32
CA GLY A 60 5.33 -6.09 0.71
C GLY A 60 4.62 -7.14 1.57
N TYR A 61 4.94 -8.40 1.37
CA TYR A 61 4.38 -9.48 2.20
C TYR A 61 4.88 -9.37 3.64
N GLY A 62 6.16 -9.02 3.81
CA GLY A 62 6.73 -8.81 5.14
C GLY A 62 6.10 -7.65 5.86
N VAL A 63 5.83 -6.55 5.14
CA VAL A 63 5.15 -5.39 5.70
C VAL A 63 3.74 -5.78 6.16
N LEU A 64 2.99 -6.46 5.30
CA LEU A 64 1.62 -6.87 5.61
C LEU A 64 1.58 -7.79 6.83
N THR A 65 2.46 -8.78 6.88
CA THR A 65 2.55 -9.70 8.01
C THR A 65 2.82 -8.95 9.31
N GLY A 66 3.77 -8.00 9.28
CA GLY A 66 4.07 -7.17 10.43
C GLY A 66 2.88 -6.35 10.90
N LEU A 67 2.14 -5.74 9.98
CA LEU A 67 0.97 -4.95 10.31
C LEU A 67 -0.15 -5.80 10.92
N ARG A 68 -0.41 -6.96 10.34
CA ARG A 68 -1.50 -7.85 10.80
C ARG A 68 -1.20 -8.49 12.16
N SER A 69 0.08 -8.53 12.57
CA SER A 69 0.47 -9.09 13.86
C SER A 69 0.35 -8.10 15.03
N GLN A 70 0.10 -6.83 14.74
CA GLN A 70 -0.02 -5.78 15.77
C GLN A 70 -1.48 -5.33 15.89
N PRO A 71 -2.08 -5.33 17.07
CA PRO A 71 -3.49 -4.93 17.22
C PRO A 71 -3.81 -3.55 16.66
N ALA A 72 -2.91 -2.59 16.82
CA ALA A 72 -3.14 -1.21 16.38
C ALA A 72 -3.22 -1.07 14.85
N THR A 73 -2.57 -1.95 14.10
CA THR A 73 -2.49 -1.88 12.65
C THR A 73 -3.17 -3.05 11.93
N ALA A 74 -3.68 -4.01 12.70
CA ALA A 74 -4.21 -5.27 12.13
C ALA A 74 -5.39 -5.09 11.18
N SER A 75 -6.14 -4.00 11.31
CA SER A 75 -7.34 -3.76 10.51
C SER A 75 -7.16 -2.68 9.44
N ILE A 76 -5.97 -2.10 9.31
CA ILE A 76 -5.76 -1.05 8.30
C ILE A 76 -5.90 -1.66 6.91
N PRO A 77 -6.75 -1.08 6.04
CA PRO A 77 -6.87 -1.54 4.66
C PRO A 77 -5.52 -1.51 3.95
N PHE A 78 -5.20 -2.59 3.25
CA PHE A 78 -3.90 -2.77 2.61
C PHE A 78 -4.07 -3.21 1.16
N LEU A 79 -3.50 -2.44 0.23
CA LEU A 79 -3.53 -2.75 -1.19
C LEU A 79 -2.10 -2.95 -1.69
N PHE A 80 -1.87 -4.02 -2.43
CA PHE A 80 -0.58 -4.22 -3.09
C PHE A 80 -0.51 -3.46 -4.41
N LEU A 81 0.66 -2.92 -4.69
CA LEU A 81 1.02 -2.41 -6.02
C LEU A 81 1.98 -3.42 -6.63
N THR A 82 1.69 -3.93 -7.81
CA THR A 82 2.54 -4.94 -8.42
C THR A 82 2.70 -4.73 -9.91
N ALA A 83 3.93 -4.88 -10.40
CA ALA A 83 4.23 -4.71 -11.81
C ALA A 83 3.65 -5.84 -12.66
N LYS A 84 3.54 -7.02 -12.08
CA LYS A 84 2.97 -8.19 -12.77
C LYS A 84 2.45 -9.15 -11.72
N ALA A 85 1.17 -9.44 -11.82
CA ALA A 85 0.52 -10.31 -10.85
C ALA A 85 0.41 -11.73 -11.38
N ALA A 86 1.25 -12.63 -10.89
CA ALA A 86 1.01 -14.05 -11.08
C ALA A 86 -0.14 -14.44 -10.16
N LYS A 87 -1.00 -15.32 -10.63
CA LYS A 87 -2.19 -15.74 -9.88
C LYS A 87 -1.86 -16.27 -8.49
N THR A 88 -0.76 -17.01 -8.38
CA THR A 88 -0.28 -17.57 -7.12
C THR A 88 0.16 -16.49 -6.13
N ASP A 89 0.82 -15.42 -6.63
CA ASP A 89 1.27 -14.32 -5.79
C ASP A 89 0.08 -13.53 -5.23
N LEU A 90 -0.95 -13.33 -6.07
CA LEU A 90 -2.16 -12.65 -5.65
C LEU A 90 -2.89 -13.40 -4.56
N SER A 91 -3.05 -14.72 -4.74
CA SER A 91 -3.69 -15.57 -3.74
C SER A 91 -2.95 -15.53 -2.41
N TYR A 92 -1.62 -15.56 -2.46
CA TYR A 92 -0.81 -15.51 -1.26
C TYR A 92 -1.01 -14.20 -0.49
N GLY A 93 -0.98 -13.07 -1.20
CA GLY A 93 -1.21 -11.76 -0.57
C GLY A 93 -2.59 -11.66 0.08
N LEU A 94 -3.61 -12.13 -0.60
CA LEU A 94 -4.97 -12.11 -0.07
C LEU A 94 -5.12 -13.01 1.15
N GLU A 95 -4.46 -14.17 1.16
CA GLU A 95 -4.44 -15.06 2.32
C GLU A 95 -3.77 -14.43 3.53
N LEU A 96 -2.76 -13.60 3.30
CA LEU A 96 -2.08 -12.86 4.38
C LEU A 96 -2.92 -11.70 4.92
N GLY A 97 -4.02 -11.36 4.26
CA GLY A 97 -4.91 -10.33 4.72
C GLY A 97 -4.91 -9.02 3.94
N ALA A 98 -4.36 -9.02 2.72
CA ALA A 98 -4.49 -7.87 1.82
C ALA A 98 -5.95 -7.77 1.36
N ASP A 99 -6.43 -6.54 1.19
CA ASP A 99 -7.79 -6.30 0.76
C ASP A 99 -7.92 -6.39 -0.77
N ALA A 100 -6.88 -5.98 -1.49
CA ALA A 100 -6.86 -6.06 -2.95
C ALA A 100 -5.44 -5.79 -3.46
N TYR A 101 -5.30 -5.72 -4.76
CA TYR A 101 -4.04 -5.35 -5.42
C TYR A 101 -4.35 -4.54 -6.66
N ILE A 102 -3.36 -3.75 -7.07
CA ILE A 102 -3.45 -2.91 -8.28
C ILE A 102 -2.24 -3.26 -9.13
N THR A 103 -2.46 -3.60 -10.40
CA THR A 103 -1.38 -3.96 -11.33
C THR A 103 -0.84 -2.70 -12.01
N LYS A 104 0.46 -2.52 -12.01
CA LYS A 104 1.12 -1.44 -12.74
C LYS A 104 1.32 -1.85 -14.21
N PRO A 105 1.17 -0.95 -15.17
CA PRO A 105 0.70 0.41 -15.00
C PRO A 105 -0.80 0.48 -14.72
N PHE A 106 -1.23 1.46 -13.97
CA PHE A 106 -2.64 1.67 -13.65
C PHE A 106 -3.07 3.08 -14.04
N THR A 107 -4.37 3.25 -14.28
CA THR A 107 -4.93 4.57 -14.53
C THR A 107 -5.32 5.21 -13.20
N LEU A 108 -5.50 6.53 -13.21
CA LEU A 108 -6.01 7.23 -12.02
C LEU A 108 -7.36 6.67 -11.60
N ALA A 109 -8.24 6.39 -12.55
CA ALA A 109 -9.56 5.82 -12.26
C ALA A 109 -9.46 4.47 -11.55
N GLU A 110 -8.54 3.60 -12.01
CA GLU A 110 -8.31 2.30 -11.38
C GLU A 110 -7.79 2.44 -9.95
N LEU A 111 -6.85 3.36 -9.74
CA LEU A 111 -6.30 3.62 -8.41
C LEU A 111 -7.39 4.12 -7.46
N LEU A 112 -8.16 5.13 -7.88
CA LEU A 112 -9.21 5.71 -7.06
C LEU A 112 -10.33 4.72 -6.76
N ASP A 113 -10.70 3.89 -7.74
CA ASP A 113 -11.73 2.86 -7.55
C ASP A 113 -11.29 1.85 -6.49
N ALA A 114 -10.05 1.38 -6.57
CA ALA A 114 -9.51 0.42 -5.61
C ALA A 114 -9.47 1.02 -4.20
N ILE A 115 -9.05 2.28 -4.08
CA ILE A 115 -9.02 2.98 -2.79
C ILE A 115 -10.43 3.11 -2.22
N ALA A 116 -11.39 3.54 -3.04
CA ALA A 116 -12.77 3.73 -2.61
C ALA A 116 -13.40 2.44 -2.10
N LYS A 117 -13.11 1.32 -2.75
CA LYS A 117 -13.62 0.01 -2.34
C LYS A 117 -13.01 -0.50 -1.06
N ALA A 118 -11.76 -0.15 -0.78
CA ALA A 118 -11.05 -0.60 0.40
C ALA A 118 -11.32 0.24 1.64
N LEU A 119 -11.61 1.53 1.46
CA LEU A 119 -11.93 2.41 2.59
C LEU A 119 -13.31 2.08 3.15
N PRO A 120 -13.43 2.03 4.49
CA PRO A 120 -14.74 1.78 5.12
C PRO A 120 -15.70 2.94 4.97
#